data_003f9d7a366231bae57a99c69b0b702e
#
_entry.id   003f9d7a366231bae57a99c69b0b702e
#
_cell.length_a   1.000
_cell.length_b   1.000
_cell.length_c   1.000
_cell.angle_alpha   90.00
_cell.angle_beta   90.00
_cell.angle_gamma   90.00
#
_symmetry.space_group_name_H-M   'P 1'
#
loop_
_entity.id
_entity.type
_entity.pdbx_description
1 polymer ?
#
loop_
_entity_poly.entity_id
_entity_poly.type
_entity_poly.pdbx_seq_one_letter_code
_entity_poly.pdbx_strand_id
1 'polypeptide(L)'
;MVKKVIPPAADADAMVTASSGNVFTDLGFGPGEAAVMGLRADLMARLRLLVQTEGWTQTQAAEKFGIAQSRVSDLLRGKWDKFSLDMLITLVARAGRKVELAMT
;
A
#
# COMPACT_ATOMS: atom_id res chain seq x y z
N MET A 1 -17.13 -7.56 -11.20
CA MET A 1 -15.78 -7.18 -11.35
C MET A 1 -15.39 -6.10 -10.40
N VAL A 2 -14.29 -6.27 -9.88
CA VAL A 2 -13.86 -5.38 -8.84
C VAL A 2 -13.04 -4.27 -9.36
N LYS A 3 -13.31 -3.12 -8.86
CA LYS A 3 -12.54 -2.01 -9.15
C LYS A 3 -11.81 -1.60 -7.96
N LYS A 4 -10.59 -1.70 -7.95
CA LYS A 4 -9.84 -1.35 -6.81
C LYS A 4 -9.48 0.10 -6.74
N VAL A 5 -9.85 0.83 -7.68
CA VAL A 5 -9.46 2.20 -7.72
C VAL A 5 -10.22 3.03 -6.74
N ILE A 6 -9.51 3.76 -5.95
CA ILE A 6 -10.11 4.62 -4.97
C ILE A 6 -9.57 6.00 -5.22
N PRO A 7 -10.42 6.96 -5.39
CA PRO A 7 -9.96 8.31 -5.65
C PRO A 7 -9.12 8.80 -4.50
N PRO A 8 -7.91 9.22 -4.77
CA PRO A 8 -6.98 9.53 -3.70
C PRO A 8 -7.47 10.62 -2.77
N ALA A 9 -8.03 11.64 -3.32
CA ALA A 9 -8.39 12.77 -2.49
C ALA A 9 -9.55 12.44 -1.57
N ALA A 10 -10.49 11.70 -2.09
CA ALA A 10 -11.70 11.45 -1.33
C ALA A 10 -11.56 10.30 -0.38
N ASP A 11 -10.81 9.31 -0.79
CA ASP A 11 -10.80 8.05 -0.07
C ASP A 11 -9.41 7.54 0.18
N ALA A 12 -8.53 8.43 0.53
CA ALA A 12 -7.15 8.04 0.74
C ALA A 12 -6.99 6.99 1.81
N ASP A 13 -7.89 6.98 2.77
CA ASP A 13 -7.86 6.00 3.84
C ASP A 13 -8.85 4.89 3.61
N ALA A 14 -9.33 4.78 2.41
CA ALA A 14 -10.42 3.89 2.18
C ALA A 14 -9.95 2.49 1.89
N MET A 15 -10.84 1.80 1.35
CA MET A 15 -10.82 0.42 1.11
C MET A 15 -9.78 0.00 0.10
N VAL A 16 -9.11 -1.07 0.42
CA VAL A 16 -8.29 -1.77 -0.55
C VAL A 16 -9.11 -2.95 -1.03
N THR A 17 -9.34 -3.01 -2.31
CA THR A 17 -10.16 -4.07 -2.87
C THR A 17 -9.27 -5.16 -3.42
N ALA A 18 -9.58 -6.37 -3.07
CA ALA A 18 -8.84 -7.50 -3.60
C ALA A 18 -9.04 -7.54 -5.11
N SER A 19 -7.95 -7.57 -5.81
CA SER A 19 -7.97 -7.52 -7.25
C SER A 19 -7.85 -8.92 -7.80
N SER A 20 -8.61 -9.21 -8.83
CA SER A 20 -8.50 -10.49 -9.49
C SER A 20 -7.68 -10.34 -10.75
N GLY A 21 -7.18 -11.43 -11.24
CA GLY A 21 -6.48 -11.44 -12.51
C GLY A 21 -5.29 -10.51 -12.52
N ASN A 22 -4.64 -10.39 -11.42
CA ASN A 22 -3.54 -9.48 -11.36
C ASN A 22 -2.29 -10.10 -12.00
N VAL A 23 -1.32 -9.26 -12.21
CA VAL A 23 -0.12 -9.64 -12.93
C VAL A 23 0.68 -10.72 -12.19
N PHE A 24 0.51 -10.83 -10.89
CA PHE A 24 1.25 -11.82 -10.12
C PHE A 24 0.80 -13.24 -10.44
N THR A 25 -0.47 -13.39 -10.77
CA THR A 25 -0.94 -14.68 -11.23
C THR A 25 -0.24 -15.06 -12.55
N ASP A 26 -0.11 -14.11 -13.44
CA ASP A 26 0.56 -14.33 -14.72
C ASP A 26 2.03 -14.67 -14.54
N LEU A 27 2.63 -14.23 -13.44
CA LEU A 27 4.01 -14.54 -13.14
C LEU A 27 4.19 -15.89 -12.47
N GLY A 28 3.11 -16.64 -12.29
CA GLY A 28 3.22 -17.98 -11.76
C GLY A 28 2.96 -18.11 -10.28
N PHE A 29 2.55 -17.05 -9.62
CA PHE A 29 2.17 -17.13 -8.21
C PHE A 29 0.84 -17.83 -8.07
N GLY A 30 0.66 -18.58 -6.98
CA GLY A 30 -0.62 -19.18 -6.69
C GLY A 30 -1.66 -18.12 -6.40
N PRO A 31 -2.96 -18.50 -6.41
CA PRO A 31 -4.01 -17.50 -6.21
C PRO A 31 -3.90 -16.74 -4.91
N GLY A 32 -3.58 -17.43 -3.82
CA GLY A 32 -3.44 -16.75 -2.54
C GLY A 32 -2.23 -15.82 -2.51
N GLU A 33 -1.12 -16.29 -3.05
CA GLU A 33 0.08 -15.49 -3.12
C GLU A 33 -0.13 -14.27 -4.01
N ALA A 34 -0.79 -14.48 -5.13
CA ALA A 34 -1.07 -13.37 -6.06
C ALA A 34 -1.94 -12.32 -5.39
N ALA A 35 -2.92 -12.74 -4.59
CA ALA A 35 -3.77 -11.80 -3.88
C ALA A 35 -2.96 -10.98 -2.88
N VAL A 36 -2.09 -11.63 -2.12
CA VAL A 36 -1.25 -10.92 -1.16
C VAL A 36 -0.33 -9.94 -1.86
N MET A 37 0.29 -10.38 -2.96
CA MET A 37 1.19 -9.51 -3.71
C MET A 37 0.44 -8.31 -4.28
N GLY A 38 -0.77 -8.54 -4.77
CA GLY A 38 -1.58 -7.46 -5.29
C GLY A 38 -1.92 -6.43 -4.22
N LEU A 39 -2.27 -6.90 -3.02
CA LEU A 39 -2.58 -6.00 -1.92
C LEU A 39 -1.34 -5.23 -1.46
N ARG A 40 -0.20 -5.90 -1.42
CA ARG A 40 1.04 -5.22 -1.07
C ARG A 40 1.34 -4.10 -2.05
N ALA A 41 1.22 -4.40 -3.33
CA ALA A 41 1.47 -3.40 -4.36
C ALA A 41 0.49 -2.23 -4.25
N ASP A 42 -0.76 -2.53 -4.00
CA ASP A 42 -1.77 -1.48 -3.84
C ASP A 42 -1.46 -0.59 -2.65
N LEU A 43 -1.13 -1.20 -1.52
CA LEU A 43 -0.84 -0.42 -0.32
C LEU A 43 0.41 0.43 -0.49
N MET A 44 1.43 -0.12 -1.14
CA MET A 44 2.64 0.65 -1.43
C MET A 44 2.30 1.88 -2.25
N ALA A 45 1.50 1.69 -3.30
CA ALA A 45 1.14 2.80 -4.17
C ALA A 45 0.37 3.86 -3.40
N ARG A 46 -0.54 3.44 -2.54
CA ARG A 46 -1.32 4.38 -1.75
C ARG A 46 -0.48 5.12 -0.74
N LEU A 47 0.47 4.45 -0.12
CA LEU A 47 1.36 5.11 0.83
C LEU A 47 2.25 6.13 0.13
N ARG A 48 2.73 5.78 -1.05
CA ARG A 48 3.54 6.72 -1.83
C ARG A 48 2.70 7.93 -2.21
N LEU A 49 1.48 7.70 -2.64
CA LEU A 49 0.59 8.78 -2.99
C LEU A 49 0.28 9.66 -1.79
N LEU A 50 0.10 9.05 -0.63
CA LEU A 50 -0.16 9.79 0.58
C LEU A 50 1.00 10.73 0.91
N VAL A 51 2.22 10.24 0.82
CA VAL A 51 3.39 11.08 1.07
C VAL A 51 3.41 12.27 0.11
N GLN A 52 3.12 12.01 -1.16
CA GLN A 52 3.09 13.06 -2.17
C GLN A 52 1.98 14.07 -1.91
N THR A 53 0.80 13.56 -1.64
CA THR A 53 -0.37 14.41 -1.44
C THR A 53 -0.22 15.30 -0.22
N GLU A 54 0.33 14.75 0.85
CA GLU A 54 0.54 15.51 2.07
C GLU A 54 1.79 16.40 2.00
N GLY A 55 2.61 16.18 1.00
CA GLY A 55 3.82 16.96 0.86
C GLY A 55 4.87 16.67 1.91
N TRP A 56 4.87 15.46 2.45
CA TRP A 56 5.84 15.10 3.48
C TRP A 56 7.21 14.89 2.89
N THR A 57 8.21 15.39 3.61
CA THR A 57 9.59 15.00 3.31
C THR A 57 9.81 13.59 3.79
N GLN A 58 10.93 13.00 3.41
CA GLN A 58 11.25 11.65 3.90
C GLN A 58 11.38 11.62 5.42
N THR A 59 11.92 12.67 6.00
CA THR A 59 12.02 12.76 7.45
C THR A 59 10.64 12.81 8.08
N GLN A 60 9.76 13.63 7.54
CA GLN A 60 8.40 13.74 8.06
C GLN A 60 7.65 12.43 7.91
N ALA A 61 7.79 11.79 6.76
CA ALA A 61 7.14 10.52 6.52
C ALA A 61 7.65 9.45 7.50
N ALA A 62 8.96 9.46 7.76
CA ALA A 62 9.53 8.53 8.71
C ALA A 62 8.92 8.70 10.09
N GLU A 63 8.70 9.93 10.51
CA GLU A 63 8.06 10.21 11.78
C GLU A 63 6.62 9.75 11.80
N LYS A 64 5.89 10.03 10.73
CA LYS A 64 4.48 9.64 10.66
C LYS A 64 4.32 8.13 10.66
N PHE A 65 5.17 7.45 9.95
CA PHE A 65 5.08 6.00 9.84
C PHE A 65 5.80 5.27 10.97
N GLY A 66 6.63 5.97 11.73
CA GLY A 66 7.39 5.35 12.81
C GLY A 66 8.46 4.40 12.33
N ILE A 67 9.09 4.70 11.21
CA ILE A 67 10.14 3.87 10.63
C ILE A 67 11.35 4.73 10.30
N ALA A 68 12.45 4.07 10.00
CA ALA A 68 13.66 4.77 9.64
C ALA A 68 13.50 5.46 8.28
N GLN A 69 14.24 6.54 8.09
CA GLN A 69 14.21 7.27 6.84
C GLN A 69 14.64 6.41 5.66
N SER A 70 15.58 5.50 5.87
CA SER A 70 16.02 4.60 4.82
C SER A 70 14.86 3.70 4.36
N ARG A 71 13.97 3.34 5.28
CA ARG A 71 12.80 2.56 4.93
C ARG A 71 11.82 3.37 4.12
N VAL A 72 11.67 4.64 4.46
CA VAL A 72 10.83 5.53 3.64
C VAL A 72 11.38 5.59 2.22
N SER A 73 12.70 5.67 2.09
CA SER A 73 13.31 5.67 0.77
C SER A 73 12.96 4.41 0.00
N ASP A 74 13.03 3.25 0.65
CA ASP A 74 12.66 1.99 0.02
C ASP A 74 11.19 1.99 -0.40
N LEU A 75 10.33 2.52 0.45
CA LEU A 75 8.91 2.63 0.15
C LEU A 75 8.67 3.47 -1.09
N LEU A 76 9.32 4.63 -1.16
CA LEU A 76 9.11 5.54 -2.28
C LEU A 76 9.69 5.00 -3.58
N ARG A 77 10.66 4.11 -3.48
CA ARG A 77 11.24 3.46 -4.66
C ARG A 77 10.45 2.24 -5.09
N GLY A 78 9.42 1.89 -4.34
CA GLY A 78 8.60 0.75 -4.69
C GLY A 78 9.24 -0.59 -4.42
N LYS A 79 10.12 -0.66 -3.44
CA LYS A 79 10.78 -1.91 -3.09
C LYS A 79 9.87 -2.74 -2.21
N TRP A 80 8.86 -3.32 -2.82
CA TRP A 80 7.80 -4.01 -2.11
C TRP A 80 8.30 -5.25 -1.36
N ASP A 81 9.39 -5.83 -1.79
CA ASP A 81 9.94 -7.01 -1.13
C ASP A 81 10.51 -6.69 0.26
N LYS A 82 10.68 -5.43 0.57
CA LYS A 82 11.16 -5.01 1.87
C LYS A 82 10.04 -4.80 2.87
N PHE A 83 8.80 -4.93 2.44
CA PHE A 83 7.65 -4.66 3.28
C PHE A 83 6.68 -5.82 3.21
N SER A 84 6.31 -6.33 4.37
CA SER A 84 5.24 -7.33 4.43
C SER A 84 3.91 -6.62 4.40
N LEU A 85 2.86 -7.39 4.12
CA LEU A 85 1.52 -6.83 4.14
C LEU A 85 1.19 -6.26 5.51
N ASP A 86 1.56 -6.98 6.57
CA ASP A 86 1.33 -6.52 7.93
C ASP A 86 1.99 -5.17 8.17
N MET A 87 3.22 -5.04 7.72
CA MET A 87 3.95 -3.80 7.90
C MET A 87 3.25 -2.66 7.19
N LEU A 88 2.83 -2.90 5.95
CA LEU A 88 2.16 -1.86 5.16
C LEU A 88 0.87 -1.40 5.83
N ILE A 89 0.10 -2.34 6.34
CA ILE A 89 -1.14 -2.00 7.04
C ILE A 89 -0.81 -1.18 8.29
N THR A 90 0.25 -1.55 8.99
CA THR A 90 0.68 -0.82 10.16
C THR A 90 1.06 0.62 9.82
N LEU A 91 1.76 0.81 8.71
CA LEU A 91 2.14 2.16 8.30
C LEU A 91 0.91 3.01 8.00
N VAL A 92 -0.06 2.43 7.33
CA VAL A 92 -1.31 3.14 7.05
C VAL A 92 -1.97 3.58 8.35
N ALA A 93 -2.06 2.67 9.31
CA ALA A 93 -2.70 2.98 10.59
C ALA A 93 -1.94 4.08 11.34
N ARG A 94 -0.61 4.02 11.31
CA ARG A 94 0.18 5.03 11.99
C ARG A 94 0.04 6.41 11.36
N ALA A 95 -0.28 6.44 10.08
CA ALA A 95 -0.51 7.70 9.39
C ALA A 95 -1.91 8.24 9.62
N GLY A 96 -2.68 7.60 10.48
CA GLY A 96 -4.03 8.05 10.79
C GLY A 96 -5.06 7.65 9.77
N ARG A 97 -4.73 6.70 8.92
CA ARG A 97 -5.64 6.21 7.89
C ARG A 97 -6.13 4.83 8.27
N LYS A 98 -7.03 4.31 7.49
CA LYS A 98 -7.68 3.06 7.79
C LYS A 98 -7.69 2.18 6.54
N VAL A 99 -7.51 0.89 6.76
CA VAL A 99 -7.59 -0.08 5.67
C VAL A 99 -8.84 -0.90 5.88
N GLU A 100 -9.63 -0.99 4.83
CA GLU A 100 -10.79 -1.85 4.82
C GLU A 100 -10.69 -2.74 3.60
N LEU A 101 -11.00 -4.00 3.80
CA LEU A 101 -10.88 -4.98 2.75
C LEU A 101 -12.25 -5.34 2.26
N ALA A 102 -12.47 -5.15 0.97
CA ALA A 102 -13.73 -5.56 0.36
C ALA A 102 -13.55 -6.89 -0.33
N MET A 103 -14.51 -7.76 -0.11
CA MET A 103 -14.52 -9.06 -0.77
C MET A 103 -15.55 -9.06 -1.86
N THR A 104 -15.25 -9.76 -2.92
CA THR A 104 -16.14 -9.85 -4.06
C THR A 104 -16.44 -11.29 -4.40
#